data_35b1fee6cf88ca8ffbc9fe06ac4f8ca1
#
_entry.id   35b1fee6cf88ca8ffbc9fe06ac4f8ca1
#
_cell.length_a   1.000
_cell.length_b   1.000
_cell.length_c   1.000
_cell.angle_alpha   90.00
_cell.angle_beta   90.00
_cell.angle_gamma   90.00
#
_symmetry.space_group_name_H-M   'P 1'
#
loop_
_entity.id
_entity.type
_entity.pdbx_description
1 polymer ?
#
loop_
_entity_poly.entity_id
_entity_poly.type
_entity_poly.pdbx_seq_one_letter_code
_entity_poly.pdbx_strand_id
1 'polypeptide(L)'
;MARLREGRANTVRGAAHFLGETIGRVRSAGASGELTMRAASGFYAHAVVATCRKLDVRFSITIRMSPALHALIASIPETAWSPIPYWLAGGADVAETTYTPFADRQDAVPVRLIVRRVRPTPGSQLALLTLYDHHAFITDRAGEMLELEADHRRHAEIENAIRDLKYGMGLNHLPSGKFGANGAWLAVQVIAHNLARWTARIGLGAGIVTAKTLRRRLFGLVGRLTRSARRVRLHLPAGWPWAAEFAIALERLRAIPLLA
;
A
#
# COMPACT_ATOMS: atom_id res chain seq x y z
N MET A 1 1.87 9.47 5.31
CA MET A 1 0.90 10.48 5.79
C MET A 1 -0.48 9.85 5.85
N ALA A 2 -1.33 10.25 6.80
CA ALA A 2 -2.72 9.81 6.89
C ALA A 2 -3.61 11.00 7.29
N ARG A 3 -4.87 11.00 6.85
CA ARG A 3 -5.81 12.08 7.16
C ARG A 3 -7.19 11.48 7.47
N LEU A 4 -7.76 11.88 8.60
CA LEU A 4 -9.15 11.58 8.93
C LEU A 4 -10.08 12.41 8.03
N ARG A 5 -11.21 11.83 7.65
CA ARG A 5 -12.23 12.49 6.84
C ARG A 5 -13.61 12.20 7.42
N GLU A 6 -14.56 13.06 7.15
CA GLU A 6 -15.97 12.83 7.52
C GLU A 6 -16.53 11.62 6.75
N GLY A 7 -17.36 10.81 7.42
CA GLY A 7 -17.74 9.48 6.97
C GLY A 7 -18.40 9.36 5.59
N ARG A 8 -19.00 10.44 5.07
CA ARG A 8 -19.63 10.50 3.72
C ARG A 8 -18.73 11.14 2.65
N ALA A 9 -17.48 11.48 2.98
CA ALA A 9 -16.60 12.12 2.01
C ALA A 9 -16.21 11.15 0.89
N ASN A 10 -16.48 11.53 -0.38
CA ASN A 10 -16.00 10.79 -1.54
C ASN A 10 -14.45 10.73 -1.53
N THR A 11 -13.89 9.59 -1.91
CA THR A 11 -12.45 9.34 -1.90
C THR A 11 -11.67 10.36 -2.72
N VAL A 12 -12.20 10.80 -3.86
CA VAL A 12 -11.54 11.77 -4.75
C VAL A 12 -11.51 13.19 -4.18
N ARG A 13 -12.49 13.57 -3.33
CA ARG A 13 -12.56 14.92 -2.78
C ARG A 13 -11.30 15.23 -1.97
N GLY A 14 -10.52 16.22 -2.41
CA GLY A 14 -9.26 16.63 -1.76
C GLY A 14 -8.09 15.67 -1.97
N ALA A 15 -8.23 14.63 -2.81
CA ALA A 15 -7.17 13.66 -3.07
C ALA A 15 -5.95 14.30 -3.75
N ALA A 16 -6.16 15.18 -4.73
CA ALA A 16 -5.09 15.89 -5.42
C ALA A 16 -4.27 16.77 -4.44
N HIS A 17 -4.93 17.51 -3.57
CA HIS A 17 -4.27 18.33 -2.55
C HIS A 17 -3.49 17.45 -1.56
N PHE A 18 -4.09 16.38 -1.05
CA PHE A 18 -3.42 15.43 -0.15
C PHE A 18 -2.20 14.77 -0.81
N LEU A 19 -2.30 14.43 -2.10
CA LEU A 19 -1.18 13.90 -2.88
C LEU A 19 -0.06 14.93 -2.98
N GLY A 20 -0.36 16.18 -3.33
CA GLY A 20 0.63 17.27 -3.40
C GLY A 20 1.38 17.48 -2.09
N GLU A 21 0.64 17.55 -0.96
CA GLU A 21 1.27 17.64 0.36
C GLU A 21 2.15 16.42 0.68
N THR A 22 1.70 15.21 0.30
CA THR A 22 2.46 13.98 0.56
C THR A 22 3.75 13.97 -0.22
N ILE A 23 3.71 14.32 -1.51
CA ILE A 23 4.89 14.40 -2.39
C ILE A 23 5.87 15.47 -1.85
N GLY A 24 5.38 16.65 -1.50
CA GLY A 24 6.20 17.71 -0.92
C GLY A 24 6.95 17.25 0.33
N ARG A 25 6.27 16.54 1.25
CA ARG A 25 6.90 15.98 2.46
C ARG A 25 7.94 14.89 2.13
N VAL A 26 7.66 14.02 1.17
CA VAL A 26 8.60 12.97 0.74
C VAL A 26 9.87 13.59 0.14
N ARG A 27 9.73 14.62 -0.71
CA ARG A 27 10.86 15.38 -1.28
C ARG A 27 11.63 16.11 -0.17
N SER A 28 10.95 16.79 0.75
CA SER A 28 11.59 17.48 1.90
C SER A 28 12.32 16.50 2.83
N ALA A 29 11.91 15.24 2.88
CA ALA A 29 12.60 14.20 3.63
C ALA A 29 13.83 13.62 2.90
N GLY A 30 14.22 14.19 1.74
CA GLY A 30 15.43 13.82 1.00
C GLY A 30 15.22 12.83 -0.13
N ALA A 31 13.99 12.47 -0.50
CA ALA A 31 13.75 11.59 -1.65
C ALA A 31 14.04 12.34 -2.96
N SER A 32 15.13 11.97 -3.64
CA SER A 32 15.58 12.58 -4.91
C SER A 32 15.28 11.74 -6.15
N GLY A 33 14.96 10.45 -5.98
CA GLY A 33 14.67 9.54 -7.09
C GLY A 33 13.29 9.75 -7.72
N GLU A 34 13.01 8.97 -8.77
CA GLU A 34 11.70 8.90 -9.38
C GLU A 34 10.65 8.41 -8.37
N LEU A 35 9.58 9.15 -8.25
CA LEU A 35 8.44 8.79 -7.39
C LEU A 35 7.32 8.21 -8.25
N THR A 36 6.69 7.15 -7.74
CA THR A 36 5.50 6.57 -8.36
C THR A 36 4.33 6.58 -7.38
N MET A 37 3.21 7.15 -7.80
CA MET A 37 1.94 7.08 -7.10
C MET A 37 1.18 5.84 -7.55
N ARG A 38 0.91 4.89 -6.66
CA ARG A 38 -0.01 3.77 -6.91
C ARG A 38 -1.32 3.99 -6.19
N ALA A 39 -2.43 3.72 -6.87
CA ALA A 39 -3.74 3.91 -6.27
C ALA A 39 -4.82 2.98 -6.83
N ALA A 40 -5.81 2.70 -5.98
CA ALA A 40 -7.04 2.03 -6.36
C ALA A 40 -7.96 2.95 -7.18
N SER A 41 -8.96 2.36 -7.82
CA SER A 41 -9.92 3.05 -8.69
C SER A 41 -10.69 4.22 -8.03
N GLY A 42 -10.76 4.25 -6.71
CA GLY A 42 -11.33 5.37 -5.96
C GLY A 42 -10.55 6.68 -6.12
N PHE A 43 -9.30 6.63 -6.63
CA PHE A 43 -8.46 7.80 -6.90
C PHE A 43 -8.35 8.12 -8.39
N TYR A 44 -9.03 7.38 -9.26
CA TYR A 44 -9.06 7.65 -10.69
C TYR A 44 -9.85 8.94 -10.97
N ALA A 45 -9.13 10.03 -11.08
CA ALA A 45 -9.69 11.35 -11.36
C ALA A 45 -8.67 12.24 -12.08
N HIS A 46 -9.14 13.08 -12.98
CA HIS A 46 -8.31 14.01 -13.74
C HIS A 46 -7.38 14.84 -12.85
N ALA A 47 -7.89 15.46 -11.78
CA ALA A 47 -7.11 16.28 -10.87
C ALA A 47 -5.95 15.50 -10.19
N VAL A 48 -6.11 14.20 -9.96
CA VAL A 48 -5.06 13.35 -9.39
C VAL A 48 -3.96 13.10 -10.41
N VAL A 49 -4.31 12.72 -11.64
CA VAL A 49 -3.37 12.50 -12.75
C VAL A 49 -2.62 13.80 -13.09
N ALA A 50 -3.35 14.93 -13.21
CA ALA A 50 -2.76 16.23 -13.44
C ALA A 50 -1.78 16.66 -12.34
N THR A 51 -2.08 16.32 -11.06
CA THR A 51 -1.17 16.59 -9.94
C THR A 51 0.11 15.75 -10.05
N CYS A 52 0.01 14.47 -10.41
CA CYS A 52 1.18 13.63 -10.64
C CYS A 52 2.09 14.24 -11.71
N ARG A 53 1.52 14.60 -12.86
CA ARG A 53 2.27 15.22 -13.97
C ARG A 53 2.92 16.54 -13.57
N LYS A 54 2.16 17.43 -12.91
CA LYS A 54 2.66 18.73 -12.44
C LYS A 54 3.85 18.61 -11.50
N LEU A 55 3.91 17.54 -10.70
CA LEU A 55 4.94 17.33 -9.68
C LEU A 55 6.01 16.32 -10.10
N ASP A 56 6.05 15.97 -11.40
CA ASP A 56 6.97 14.96 -11.95
C ASP A 56 6.97 13.65 -11.14
N VAL A 57 5.79 13.12 -10.94
CA VAL A 57 5.55 11.84 -10.26
C VAL A 57 4.86 10.90 -11.23
N ARG A 58 5.44 9.73 -11.45
CA ARG A 58 4.80 8.68 -12.24
C ARG A 58 3.58 8.15 -11.54
N PHE A 59 2.65 7.62 -12.31
CA PHE A 59 1.45 7.04 -11.70
C PHE A 59 1.16 5.63 -12.21
N SER A 60 0.43 4.88 -11.39
CA SER A 60 -0.13 3.58 -11.71
C SER A 60 -1.47 3.47 -10.97
N ILE A 61 -2.58 3.69 -11.69
CA ILE A 61 -3.91 3.88 -11.08
C ILE A 61 -4.88 2.88 -11.68
N THR A 62 -5.50 2.04 -10.83
CA THR A 62 -6.59 1.16 -11.25
C THR A 62 -7.75 2.00 -11.77
N ILE A 63 -8.35 1.59 -12.88
CA ILE A 63 -9.54 2.24 -13.44
C ILE A 63 -10.77 1.35 -13.28
N ARG A 64 -11.94 1.98 -13.23
CA ARG A 64 -13.21 1.24 -13.17
C ARG A 64 -13.59 0.77 -14.56
N MET A 65 -14.07 -0.45 -14.65
CA MET A 65 -14.60 -0.99 -15.88
C MET A 65 -15.82 -0.21 -16.33
N SER A 66 -15.85 0.10 -17.62
CA SER A 66 -16.97 0.79 -18.29
C SER A 66 -17.26 0.07 -19.61
N PRO A 67 -18.44 0.26 -20.23
CA PRO A 67 -18.71 -0.35 -21.54
C PRO A 67 -17.67 0.02 -22.60
N ALA A 68 -17.21 1.26 -22.66
CA ALA A 68 -16.16 1.70 -23.58
C ALA A 68 -14.82 1.00 -23.31
N LEU A 69 -14.48 0.80 -22.05
CA LEU A 69 -13.25 0.08 -21.67
C LEU A 69 -13.36 -1.41 -22.00
N HIS A 70 -14.50 -2.03 -21.78
CA HIS A 70 -14.75 -3.41 -22.21
C HIS A 70 -14.60 -3.57 -23.73
N ALA A 71 -15.15 -2.65 -24.52
CA ALA A 71 -15.00 -2.67 -25.97
C ALA A 71 -13.53 -2.54 -26.40
N LEU A 72 -12.77 -1.63 -25.75
CA LEU A 72 -11.34 -1.48 -26.00
C LEU A 72 -10.56 -2.76 -25.64
N ILE A 73 -10.85 -3.38 -24.51
CA ILE A 73 -10.21 -4.63 -24.10
C ILE A 73 -10.55 -5.76 -25.07
N ALA A 74 -11.78 -5.85 -25.54
CA ALA A 74 -12.20 -6.85 -26.51
C ALA A 74 -11.53 -6.67 -27.89
N SER A 75 -11.02 -5.49 -28.21
CA SER A 75 -10.27 -5.25 -29.45
C SER A 75 -8.79 -5.67 -29.36
N ILE A 76 -8.28 -6.03 -28.19
CA ILE A 76 -6.91 -6.52 -28.01
C ILE A 76 -6.81 -7.92 -28.63
N PRO A 77 -5.91 -8.14 -29.63
CA PRO A 77 -5.79 -9.43 -30.27
C PRO A 77 -5.29 -10.51 -29.30
N GLU A 78 -5.74 -11.75 -29.46
CA GLU A 78 -5.33 -12.86 -28.57
C GLU A 78 -3.82 -13.08 -28.55
N THR A 79 -3.11 -12.76 -29.61
CA THR A 79 -1.65 -12.85 -29.68
C THR A 79 -0.90 -11.84 -28.80
N ALA A 80 -1.58 -10.79 -28.34
CA ALA A 80 -0.99 -9.77 -27.46
C ALA A 80 -1.06 -10.16 -25.98
N TRP A 81 -1.76 -11.21 -25.62
CA TRP A 81 -1.89 -11.65 -24.25
C TRP A 81 -0.74 -12.55 -23.83
N SER A 82 -0.02 -12.17 -22.81
CA SER A 82 1.09 -12.89 -22.21
C SER A 82 0.68 -13.56 -20.90
N PRO A 83 0.86 -14.88 -20.73
CA PRO A 83 0.54 -15.58 -19.51
C PRO A 83 1.45 -15.13 -18.36
N ILE A 84 0.89 -15.06 -17.15
CA ILE A 84 1.65 -14.75 -15.93
C ILE A 84 1.45 -15.82 -14.85
N PRO A 85 2.43 -16.02 -13.96
CA PRO A 85 2.23 -16.82 -12.75
C PRO A 85 1.11 -16.23 -11.89
N TYR A 86 0.09 -17.03 -11.61
CA TYR A 86 -1.05 -16.59 -10.83
C TYR A 86 -1.50 -17.66 -9.83
N TRP A 87 -2.00 -17.24 -8.68
CA TRP A 87 -2.36 -18.14 -7.59
C TRP A 87 -3.68 -18.91 -7.81
N LEU A 88 -4.55 -18.44 -8.71
CA LEU A 88 -5.77 -19.16 -9.10
C LEU A 88 -5.45 -20.23 -10.16
N ALA A 89 -6.07 -21.40 -10.03
CA ALA A 89 -5.84 -22.53 -10.91
C ALA A 89 -6.15 -22.25 -12.40
N GLY A 90 -7.07 -21.33 -12.69
CA GLY A 90 -7.36 -20.88 -14.07
C GLY A 90 -6.24 -20.08 -14.71
N GLY A 91 -5.32 -19.53 -13.91
CA GLY A 91 -4.26 -18.65 -14.39
C GLY A 91 -4.74 -17.23 -14.75
N ALA A 92 -3.82 -16.43 -15.25
CA ALA A 92 -4.11 -15.09 -15.73
C ALA A 92 -3.18 -14.72 -16.89
N ASP A 93 -3.65 -13.83 -17.75
CA ASP A 93 -2.85 -13.25 -18.84
C ASP A 93 -2.87 -11.73 -18.72
N VAL A 94 -1.85 -11.09 -19.27
CA VAL A 94 -1.69 -9.63 -19.28
C VAL A 94 -1.49 -9.15 -20.70
N ALA A 95 -2.14 -8.05 -21.06
CA ALA A 95 -1.92 -7.34 -22.30
C ALA A 95 -1.89 -5.84 -22.06
N GLU A 96 -1.34 -5.08 -23.00
CA GLU A 96 -1.39 -3.62 -22.96
C GLU A 96 -1.92 -3.04 -24.26
N THR A 97 -2.50 -1.86 -24.13
CA THR A 97 -2.91 -1.02 -25.25
C THR A 97 -2.81 0.46 -24.84
N THR A 98 -3.02 1.34 -25.80
CA THR A 98 -3.07 2.78 -25.53
C THR A 98 -4.47 3.21 -25.13
N TYR A 99 -4.56 4.07 -24.13
CA TYR A 99 -5.82 4.64 -23.65
C TYR A 99 -5.65 6.12 -23.35
N THR A 100 -6.63 6.94 -23.70
CA THR A 100 -6.64 8.37 -23.37
C THR A 100 -7.65 8.62 -22.27
N PRO A 101 -7.23 8.68 -20.99
CA PRO A 101 -8.13 9.01 -19.90
C PRO A 101 -8.58 10.46 -20.00
N PHE A 102 -9.85 10.74 -19.65
CA PHE A 102 -10.42 12.08 -19.64
C PHE A 102 -10.31 12.76 -21.02
N ALA A 103 -10.63 12.05 -22.10
CA ALA A 103 -10.47 12.50 -23.49
C ALA A 103 -11.27 13.79 -23.82
N ASP A 104 -12.22 14.17 -22.97
CA ASP A 104 -12.98 15.43 -23.02
C ASP A 104 -12.18 16.64 -22.55
N ARG A 105 -10.98 16.46 -21.99
CA ARG A 105 -10.13 17.52 -21.46
C ARG A 105 -9.08 17.96 -22.48
N GLN A 106 -8.75 19.24 -22.47
CA GLN A 106 -7.72 19.82 -23.38
C GLN A 106 -6.30 19.29 -23.11
N ASP A 107 -6.04 18.90 -21.86
CA ASP A 107 -4.77 18.32 -21.40
C ASP A 107 -4.78 16.78 -21.38
N ALA A 108 -5.74 16.15 -22.05
CA ALA A 108 -5.78 14.71 -22.19
C ALA A 108 -4.58 14.18 -22.98
N VAL A 109 -3.91 13.18 -22.47
CA VAL A 109 -2.73 12.58 -23.10
C VAL A 109 -2.88 11.06 -23.07
N PRO A 110 -2.56 10.39 -24.19
CA PRO A 110 -2.56 8.93 -24.23
C PRO A 110 -1.54 8.37 -23.23
N VAL A 111 -1.91 7.30 -22.59
CA VAL A 111 -1.10 6.55 -21.61
C VAL A 111 -1.22 5.06 -21.87
N ARG A 112 -0.37 4.28 -21.26
CA ARG A 112 -0.46 2.82 -21.30
C ARG A 112 -1.65 2.35 -20.46
N LEU A 113 -2.46 1.50 -21.03
CA LEU A 113 -3.49 0.71 -20.34
C LEU A 113 -3.01 -0.71 -20.24
N ILE A 114 -2.71 -1.17 -19.05
CA ILE A 114 -2.32 -2.55 -18.81
C ILE A 114 -3.53 -3.28 -18.22
N VAL A 115 -3.88 -4.40 -18.82
CA VAL A 115 -5.04 -5.20 -18.47
C VAL A 115 -4.60 -6.59 -18.09
N ARG A 116 -5.00 -7.04 -16.92
CA ARG A 116 -4.93 -8.44 -16.50
C ARG A 116 -6.29 -9.07 -16.67
N ARG A 117 -6.38 -10.16 -17.40
CA ARG A 117 -7.55 -11.04 -17.44
C ARG A 117 -7.29 -12.28 -16.59
N VAL A 118 -8.23 -12.61 -15.72
CA VAL A 118 -8.17 -13.77 -14.85
C VAL A 118 -9.16 -14.80 -15.35
N ARG A 119 -8.70 -16.03 -15.57
CA ARG A 119 -9.57 -17.13 -15.97
C ARG A 119 -10.35 -17.63 -14.77
N PRO A 120 -11.62 -17.99 -14.96
CA PRO A 120 -12.39 -18.61 -13.89
C PRO A 120 -11.74 -19.94 -13.46
N THR A 121 -11.89 -20.25 -12.18
CA THR A 121 -11.40 -21.53 -11.66
C THR A 121 -12.10 -22.68 -12.36
N PRO A 122 -11.36 -23.70 -12.88
CA PRO A 122 -11.97 -24.87 -13.52
C PRO A 122 -13.02 -25.51 -12.63
N GLY A 123 -14.17 -25.87 -13.20
CA GLY A 123 -15.32 -26.43 -12.48
C GLY A 123 -16.25 -25.43 -11.81
N SER A 124 -15.95 -24.13 -11.85
CA SER A 124 -16.90 -23.09 -11.40
C SER A 124 -17.97 -22.81 -12.46
N GLN A 125 -19.15 -22.31 -12.06
CA GLN A 125 -20.20 -21.90 -13.01
C GLN A 125 -19.72 -20.85 -14.02
N LEU A 126 -18.82 -19.96 -13.62
CA LEU A 126 -18.23 -18.95 -14.48
C LEU A 126 -17.32 -19.55 -15.55
N ALA A 127 -16.72 -20.71 -15.30
CA ALA A 127 -15.89 -21.42 -16.28
C ALA A 127 -16.70 -21.93 -17.47
N LEU A 128 -17.99 -22.23 -17.29
CA LEU A 128 -18.89 -22.65 -18.35
C LEU A 128 -19.20 -21.58 -19.39
N LEU A 129 -19.07 -20.30 -18.98
CA LEU A 129 -19.38 -19.13 -19.80
C LEU A 129 -18.14 -18.49 -20.43
N THR A 130 -16.94 -19.02 -20.19
CA THR A 130 -15.64 -18.47 -20.65
C THR A 130 -15.48 -16.98 -20.35
N LEU A 131 -16.05 -16.52 -19.24
CA LEU A 131 -16.00 -15.12 -18.82
C LEU A 131 -14.70 -14.86 -18.05
N TYR A 132 -13.91 -13.90 -18.53
CA TYR A 132 -12.73 -13.42 -17.82
C TYR A 132 -13.11 -12.30 -16.85
N ASP A 133 -12.48 -12.30 -15.68
CA ASP A 133 -12.48 -11.14 -14.81
C ASP A 133 -11.32 -10.21 -15.22
N HIS A 134 -11.64 -8.95 -15.55
CA HIS A 134 -10.68 -7.99 -16.05
C HIS A 134 -10.31 -6.98 -14.97
N HIS A 135 -9.01 -6.81 -14.77
CA HIS A 135 -8.44 -5.76 -13.92
C HIS A 135 -7.56 -4.86 -14.76
N ALA A 136 -7.91 -3.58 -14.86
CA ALA A 136 -7.20 -2.63 -15.69
C ALA A 136 -6.64 -1.47 -14.87
N PHE A 137 -5.45 -1.02 -15.24
CA PHE A 137 -4.85 0.19 -14.68
C PHE A 137 -4.15 1.01 -15.77
N ILE A 138 -4.08 2.31 -15.54
CA ILE A 138 -3.34 3.23 -16.39
C ILE A 138 -1.99 3.57 -15.75
N THR A 139 -0.98 3.77 -16.61
CA THR A 139 0.36 4.19 -16.16
C THR A 139 1.08 5.00 -17.23
N ASP A 140 1.90 5.96 -16.79
CA ASP A 140 2.84 6.71 -17.63
C ASP A 140 4.31 6.25 -17.44
N ARG A 141 4.49 5.14 -16.70
CA ARG A 141 5.82 4.57 -16.43
C ARG A 141 6.37 3.87 -17.67
N ALA A 142 7.69 4.04 -17.86
CA ALA A 142 8.47 3.19 -18.75
C ALA A 142 8.73 1.82 -18.11
N GLY A 143 9.11 0.85 -18.93
CA GLY A 143 9.47 -0.51 -18.50
C GLY A 143 8.59 -1.58 -19.13
N GLU A 144 8.94 -2.83 -18.86
CA GLU A 144 8.26 -4.00 -19.38
C GLU A 144 6.85 -4.15 -18.78
N MET A 145 5.89 -4.50 -19.62
CA MET A 145 4.47 -4.66 -19.24
C MET A 145 4.29 -5.59 -18.04
N LEU A 146 4.96 -6.73 -18.04
CA LEU A 146 4.82 -7.74 -16.97
C LEU A 146 5.40 -7.25 -15.64
N GLU A 147 6.48 -6.50 -15.67
CA GLU A 147 7.08 -5.89 -14.48
C GLU A 147 6.17 -4.81 -13.89
N LEU A 148 5.58 -3.97 -14.75
CA LEU A 148 4.65 -2.92 -14.34
C LEU A 148 3.37 -3.52 -13.75
N GLU A 149 2.85 -4.62 -14.31
CA GLU A 149 1.72 -5.34 -13.75
C GLU A 149 2.04 -5.93 -12.39
N ALA A 150 3.17 -6.63 -12.28
CA ALA A 150 3.61 -7.21 -11.02
C ALA A 150 3.80 -6.15 -9.93
N ASP A 151 4.40 -5.00 -10.28
CA ASP A 151 4.56 -3.89 -9.36
C ASP A 151 3.21 -3.25 -8.98
N HIS A 152 2.30 -3.06 -9.95
CA HIS A 152 0.95 -2.55 -9.64
C HIS A 152 0.20 -3.49 -8.70
N ARG A 153 0.25 -4.79 -8.90
CA ARG A 153 -0.39 -5.81 -8.05
C ARG A 153 0.12 -5.78 -6.60
N ARG A 154 1.37 -5.39 -6.37
CA ARG A 154 1.92 -5.14 -5.02
C ARG A 154 1.21 -4.01 -4.27
N HIS A 155 0.26 -3.29 -4.91
CA HIS A 155 -0.61 -2.35 -4.21
C HIS A 155 -1.39 -3.00 -3.04
N ALA A 156 -1.66 -4.30 -3.09
CA ALA A 156 -2.24 -5.05 -1.98
C ALA A 156 -1.44 -4.94 -0.65
N GLU A 157 -0.15 -4.61 -0.71
CA GLU A 157 0.66 -4.37 0.49
C GLU A 157 0.15 -3.19 1.33
N ILE A 158 -0.40 -2.13 0.70
CA ILE A 158 -0.97 -1.00 1.43
C ILE A 158 -2.29 -1.37 2.10
N GLU A 159 -3.08 -2.24 1.49
CA GLU A 159 -4.31 -2.76 2.09
C GLU A 159 -4.00 -3.59 3.33
N ASN A 160 -2.94 -4.41 3.28
CA ASN A 160 -2.44 -5.13 4.44
C ASN A 160 -1.95 -4.19 5.55
N ALA A 161 -1.26 -3.10 5.20
CA ALA A 161 -0.83 -2.08 6.16
C ALA A 161 -2.03 -1.36 6.80
N ILE A 162 -3.05 -1.01 6.02
CA ILE A 162 -4.30 -0.41 6.52
C ILE A 162 -5.04 -1.40 7.44
N ARG A 163 -5.09 -2.67 7.08
CA ARG A 163 -5.68 -3.71 7.93
C ARG A 163 -4.92 -3.86 9.24
N ASP A 164 -3.59 -3.84 9.21
CA ASP A 164 -2.77 -3.91 10.42
C ASP A 164 -2.93 -2.66 11.31
N LEU A 165 -3.05 -1.46 10.72
CA LEU A 165 -3.42 -0.25 11.44
C LEU A 165 -4.77 -0.39 12.13
N LYS A 166 -5.79 -0.88 11.43
CA LYS A 166 -7.15 -1.04 11.97
C LYS A 166 -7.20 -2.06 13.12
N TYR A 167 -6.69 -3.25 12.89
CA TYR A 167 -6.85 -4.40 13.81
C TYR A 167 -5.63 -4.64 14.69
N GLY A 168 -4.43 -4.32 14.21
CA GLY A 168 -3.20 -4.46 14.96
C GLY A 168 -2.93 -3.29 15.92
N MET A 169 -3.20 -2.06 15.49
CA MET A 169 -2.95 -0.84 16.27
C MET A 169 -4.22 -0.21 16.88
N GLY A 170 -5.39 -0.81 16.67
CA GLY A 170 -6.63 -0.33 17.31
C GLY A 170 -7.30 0.85 16.61
N LEU A 171 -6.94 1.18 15.37
CA LEU A 171 -7.55 2.29 14.62
C LEU A 171 -9.00 1.98 14.20
N ASN A 172 -9.44 0.73 14.29
CA ASN A 172 -10.82 0.34 14.02
C ASN A 172 -11.81 0.90 15.05
N HIS A 173 -11.32 1.39 16.18
CA HIS A 173 -12.09 2.09 17.21
C HIS A 173 -11.60 3.53 17.35
N LEU A 174 -12.51 4.48 17.13
CA LEU A 174 -12.24 5.89 17.38
C LEU A 174 -12.71 6.24 18.79
N PRO A 175 -11.80 6.71 19.68
CA PRO A 175 -12.09 6.82 21.11
C PRO A 175 -12.97 8.01 21.50
N SER A 176 -13.31 8.90 20.55
CA SER A 176 -14.01 10.15 20.87
C SER A 176 -15.11 10.47 19.85
N GLY A 177 -16.15 11.18 20.28
CA GLY A 177 -17.10 11.84 19.39
C GLY A 177 -16.55 13.11 18.71
N LYS A 178 -15.36 13.59 19.12
CA LYS A 178 -14.76 14.83 18.59
C LYS A 178 -13.82 14.51 17.43
N PHE A 179 -14.06 15.13 16.27
CA PHE A 179 -13.26 14.91 15.06
C PHE A 179 -11.75 15.19 15.25
N GLY A 180 -11.40 16.30 15.91
CA GLY A 180 -10.00 16.65 16.19
C GLY A 180 -9.28 15.63 17.08
N ALA A 181 -9.94 15.12 18.12
CA ALA A 181 -9.38 14.10 19.00
C ALA A 181 -9.12 12.78 18.22
N ASN A 182 -10.05 12.39 17.37
CA ASN A 182 -9.88 11.21 16.50
C ASN A 182 -8.78 11.44 15.45
N GLY A 183 -8.58 12.66 14.97
CA GLY A 183 -7.45 13.02 14.10
C GLY A 183 -6.10 12.86 14.80
N ALA A 184 -5.99 13.30 16.05
CA ALA A 184 -4.79 13.08 16.89
C ALA A 184 -4.56 11.57 17.15
N TRP A 185 -5.62 10.83 17.47
CA TRP A 185 -5.56 9.39 17.64
C TRP A 185 -5.01 8.69 16.37
N LEU A 186 -5.54 9.03 15.20
CA LEU A 186 -5.04 8.51 13.92
C LEU A 186 -3.54 8.78 13.76
N ALA A 187 -3.08 10.00 14.04
CA ALA A 187 -1.67 10.36 13.90
C ALA A 187 -0.77 9.52 14.83
N VAL A 188 -1.15 9.35 16.08
CA VAL A 188 -0.44 8.51 17.06
C VAL A 188 -0.38 7.05 16.61
N GLN A 189 -1.50 6.49 16.13
CA GLN A 189 -1.53 5.10 15.65
C GLN A 189 -0.66 4.90 14.41
N VAL A 190 -0.58 5.86 13.50
CA VAL A 190 0.30 5.80 12.33
C VAL A 190 1.77 5.85 12.75
N ILE A 191 2.13 6.70 13.70
CA ILE A 191 3.50 6.76 14.27
C ILE A 191 3.85 5.42 14.92
N ALA A 192 2.99 4.90 15.79
CA ALA A 192 3.20 3.63 16.47
C ALA A 192 3.37 2.46 15.48
N HIS A 193 2.55 2.42 14.42
CA HIS A 193 2.65 1.42 13.36
C HIS A 193 3.99 1.51 12.61
N ASN A 194 4.42 2.72 12.25
CA ASN A 194 5.70 2.92 11.56
C ASN A 194 6.88 2.52 12.45
N LEU A 195 6.87 2.91 13.74
CA LEU A 195 7.89 2.51 14.70
C LEU A 195 7.96 0.99 14.86
N ALA A 196 6.82 0.32 14.96
CA ALA A 196 6.76 -1.13 15.03
C ALA A 196 7.35 -1.79 13.78
N ARG A 197 7.04 -1.27 12.59
CA ARG A 197 7.60 -1.76 11.32
C ARG A 197 9.12 -1.52 11.22
N TRP A 198 9.60 -0.37 11.64
CA TRP A 198 11.03 -0.08 11.67
C TRP A 198 11.76 -0.98 12.67
N THR A 199 11.19 -1.20 13.85
CA THR A 199 11.70 -2.15 14.83
C THR A 199 11.84 -3.56 14.23
N ALA A 200 10.82 -4.02 13.51
CA ALA A 200 10.88 -5.33 12.83
C ALA A 200 11.95 -5.35 11.73
N ARG A 201 11.99 -4.33 10.88
CA ARG A 201 12.89 -4.30 9.73
C ARG A 201 14.36 -4.14 10.15
N ILE A 202 14.64 -3.19 11.02
CA ILE A 202 16.00 -2.87 11.46
C ILE A 202 16.48 -3.88 12.50
N GLY A 203 15.66 -4.13 13.52
CA GLY A 203 16.02 -4.99 14.63
C GLY A 203 16.08 -6.47 14.24
N LEU A 204 15.01 -6.99 13.63
CA LEU A 204 14.89 -8.42 13.31
C LEU A 204 15.37 -8.77 11.91
N GLY A 205 15.64 -7.80 11.03
CA GLY A 205 15.89 -8.07 9.61
C GLY A 205 14.67 -8.70 8.92
N ALA A 206 13.50 -8.63 9.54
CA ALA A 206 12.29 -9.27 9.05
C ALA A 206 11.63 -8.43 7.95
N GLY A 207 10.95 -9.10 7.02
CA GLY A 207 10.06 -8.47 6.09
C GLY A 207 8.82 -7.86 6.77
N ILE A 208 7.65 -7.97 6.14
CA ILE A 208 6.40 -7.43 6.70
C ILE A 208 5.95 -8.32 7.88
N VAL A 209 6.03 -7.76 9.09
CA VAL A 209 5.53 -8.38 10.32
C VAL A 209 4.37 -7.55 10.85
N THR A 210 3.26 -8.21 11.23
CA THR A 210 2.08 -7.50 11.76
C THR A 210 2.34 -7.00 13.19
N ALA A 211 1.71 -5.88 13.54
CA ALA A 211 1.77 -5.32 14.89
C ALA A 211 1.31 -6.31 15.97
N LYS A 212 0.30 -7.15 15.66
CA LYS A 212 -0.16 -8.23 16.54
C LYS A 212 0.95 -9.25 16.82
N THR A 213 1.70 -9.64 15.79
CA THR A 213 2.83 -10.59 15.94
C THR A 213 3.96 -9.99 16.78
N LEU A 214 4.35 -8.72 16.49
CA LEU A 214 5.37 -8.04 17.28
C LEU A 214 4.98 -7.89 18.74
N ARG A 215 3.74 -7.49 19.00
CA ARG A 215 3.23 -7.37 20.36
C ARG A 215 3.30 -8.68 21.10
N ARG A 216 2.85 -9.78 20.49
CA ARG A 216 2.90 -11.12 21.10
C ARG A 216 4.32 -11.61 21.35
N ARG A 217 5.23 -11.35 20.41
CA ARG A 217 6.59 -11.87 20.48
C ARG A 217 7.54 -11.01 21.30
N LEU A 218 7.42 -9.68 21.23
CA LEU A 218 8.43 -8.78 21.77
C LEU A 218 7.92 -7.80 22.83
N PHE A 219 6.67 -7.32 22.73
CA PHE A 219 6.22 -6.21 23.57
C PHE A 219 5.26 -6.64 24.68
N GLY A 220 4.49 -7.71 24.49
CA GLY A 220 3.49 -8.19 25.45
C GLY A 220 4.06 -9.13 26.52
N LEU A 221 5.28 -8.85 26.97
CA LEU A 221 5.95 -9.67 27.99
C LEU A 221 5.72 -9.14 29.39
N VAL A 222 5.50 -10.06 30.32
CA VAL A 222 5.50 -9.74 31.73
C VAL A 222 6.95 -9.55 32.18
N GLY A 223 7.30 -8.34 32.62
CA GLY A 223 8.62 -8.03 33.14
C GLY A 223 8.55 -7.47 34.55
N ARG A 224 9.58 -7.72 35.36
CA ARG A 224 9.74 -7.11 36.69
C ARG A 224 10.70 -5.94 36.60
N LEU A 225 10.23 -4.74 36.99
CA LEU A 225 11.05 -3.55 37.07
C LEU A 225 11.61 -3.40 38.48
N THR A 226 12.92 -3.29 38.61
CA THR A 226 13.61 -3.00 39.88
C THR A 226 14.37 -1.68 39.78
N ARG A 227 14.39 -0.93 40.88
CA ARG A 227 15.16 0.32 40.98
C ARG A 227 16.11 0.22 42.18
N SER A 228 17.38 0.41 41.96
CA SER A 228 18.42 0.41 42.99
C SER A 228 19.58 1.31 42.55
N ALA A 229 20.12 2.09 43.45
CA ALA A 229 21.28 2.97 43.25
C ALA A 229 21.19 3.81 41.94
N ARG A 230 20.09 4.50 41.72
CA ARG A 230 19.77 5.30 40.51
C ARG A 230 19.68 4.48 39.19
N ARG A 231 19.72 3.15 39.26
CA ARG A 231 19.60 2.27 38.09
C ARG A 231 18.21 1.64 38.06
N VAL A 232 17.63 1.61 36.87
CA VAL A 232 16.39 0.88 36.61
C VAL A 232 16.76 -0.36 35.80
N ARG A 233 16.33 -1.54 36.27
CA ARG A 233 16.57 -2.82 35.61
C ARG A 233 15.23 -3.46 35.27
N LEU A 234 15.08 -3.87 34.03
CA LEU A 234 13.96 -4.69 33.55
C LEU A 234 14.42 -6.15 33.52
N HIS A 235 13.77 -6.97 34.31
CA HIS A 235 14.00 -8.44 34.33
C HIS A 235 12.95 -9.09 33.43
N LEU A 236 13.39 -9.79 32.42
CA LEU A 236 12.56 -10.54 31.47
C LEU A 236 12.50 -12.02 31.86
N PRO A 237 11.44 -12.77 31.43
CA PRO A 237 11.33 -14.20 31.71
C PRO A 237 12.47 -15.01 31.11
N ALA A 238 13.04 -15.94 31.87
CA ALA A 238 14.17 -16.75 31.40
C ALA A 238 13.81 -17.76 30.29
N GLY A 239 12.56 -18.27 30.30
CA GLY A 239 12.10 -19.29 29.34
C GLY A 239 11.35 -18.70 28.11
N TRP A 240 11.60 -17.45 27.76
CA TRP A 240 10.91 -16.83 26.65
C TRP A 240 11.48 -17.24 25.28
N PRO A 241 10.66 -17.83 24.37
CA PRO A 241 11.17 -18.43 23.13
C PRO A 241 11.89 -17.44 22.19
N TRP A 242 11.55 -16.14 22.27
CA TRP A 242 12.12 -15.10 21.40
C TRP A 242 13.16 -14.21 22.11
N ALA A 243 13.75 -14.68 23.20
CA ALA A 243 14.74 -13.91 23.99
C ALA A 243 15.99 -13.57 23.16
N ALA A 244 16.49 -14.50 22.37
CA ALA A 244 17.65 -14.29 21.52
C ALA A 244 17.36 -13.27 20.41
N GLU A 245 16.22 -13.39 19.74
CA GLU A 245 15.77 -12.43 18.72
C GLU A 245 15.60 -11.03 19.31
N PHE A 246 15.06 -10.91 20.50
CA PHE A 246 14.92 -9.65 21.20
C PHE A 246 16.28 -9.01 21.51
N ALA A 247 17.25 -9.78 22.01
CA ALA A 247 18.59 -9.28 22.31
C ALA A 247 19.28 -8.75 21.05
N ILE A 248 19.25 -9.51 19.95
CA ILE A 248 19.80 -9.09 18.66
C ILE A 248 19.10 -7.82 18.15
N ALA A 249 17.78 -7.78 18.22
CA ALA A 249 17.03 -6.59 17.79
C ALA A 249 17.39 -5.35 18.61
N LEU A 250 17.54 -5.51 19.93
CA LEU A 250 17.91 -4.42 20.83
C LEU A 250 19.31 -3.88 20.52
N GLU A 251 20.29 -4.75 20.28
CA GLU A 251 21.64 -4.36 19.90
C GLU A 251 21.66 -3.59 18.58
N ARG A 252 20.97 -4.08 17.55
CA ARG A 252 20.87 -3.40 16.25
C ARG A 252 20.20 -2.04 16.34
N LEU A 253 19.13 -1.92 17.13
CA LEU A 253 18.45 -0.65 17.34
C LEU A 253 19.29 0.36 18.13
N ARG A 254 20.08 -0.12 19.11
CA ARG A 254 21.01 0.74 19.87
C ARG A 254 22.20 1.21 19.03
N ALA A 255 22.59 0.44 18.02
CA ALA A 255 23.66 0.82 17.10
C ALA A 255 23.27 1.90 16.07
N ILE A 256 21.98 2.30 16.00
CA ILE A 256 21.56 3.40 15.15
C ILE A 256 22.20 4.69 15.67
N PRO A 257 22.99 5.42 14.83
CA PRO A 257 23.59 6.66 15.25
C PRO A 257 22.50 7.70 15.61
N LEU A 258 22.66 8.32 16.76
CA LEU A 258 21.85 9.49 17.11
C LEU A 258 22.27 10.63 16.18
N LEU A 259 21.33 11.19 15.45
CA LEU A 259 21.57 12.43 14.72
C LEU A 259 21.91 13.51 15.72
N ALA A 260 23.09 14.08 15.59
CA ALA A 260 23.55 15.20 16.38
C ALA A 260 22.78 16.47 16.06
#